data_4f384c0abb5e7a394ee49ff11c0ac071
#
_entry.id   4f384c0abb5e7a394ee49ff11c0ac071
#
_cell.length_a   1.000
_cell.length_b   1.000
_cell.length_c   1.000
_cell.angle_alpha   90.00
_cell.angle_beta   90.00
_cell.angle_gamma   90.00
#
_symmetry.space_group_name_H-M   'P 1'
#
loop_
_entity.id
_entity.type
_entity.pdbx_description
1 polymer ?
#
loop_
_entity_poly.entity_id
_entity_poly.type
_entity_poly.pdbx_seq_one_letter_code
_entity_poly.pdbx_strand_id
1 'polypeptide(L)'
;IINLDEAMYVNDNAGQEKLKNLITEPYINVEAKHQMPRTVNSLHRFFLATNHEHFLRTSKDDRRLFAVPISSCRQNDHQCFNQLMDIMNNTDQLNGFVHLLKTKNIRDFNVRLRPKTQIHAMQIIRSLQGIDRWVYEILNTKKIGSTNWEDNFFISLNDLKYCYKEHDYQAQKYKTIQNEDIKSSINKLIPSAQEHRTATSRGFNLPHINLARNEFEGIVGKTIDWEIT
;
A
#
# COMPACT_ATOMS: atom_id res chain seq x y z
N ILE A 1 8.66 17.58 14.65
CA ILE A 1 8.62 16.15 14.29
C ILE A 1 7.79 15.43 15.33
N ILE A 2 6.90 14.55 14.88
CA ILE A 2 6.06 13.72 15.74
C ILE A 2 6.45 12.26 15.43
N ASN A 3 6.88 11.52 16.46
CA ASN A 3 7.14 10.11 16.35
C ASN A 3 5.90 9.31 16.79
N LEU A 4 5.45 8.41 15.93
CA LEU A 4 4.36 7.48 16.19
C LEU A 4 4.99 6.10 16.33
N ASP A 5 5.24 5.70 17.56
CA ASP A 5 5.86 4.42 17.86
C ASP A 5 4.79 3.32 17.93
N GLU A 6 5.09 2.17 17.33
CA GLU A 6 4.20 1.00 17.22
C GLU A 6 2.78 1.31 16.71
N ALA A 7 2.59 2.42 16.01
CA ALA A 7 1.29 2.83 15.52
C ALA A 7 0.80 1.92 14.38
N MET A 8 -0.44 1.47 14.49
CA MET A 8 -1.12 0.67 13.48
C MET A 8 -2.51 1.25 13.21
N TYR A 9 -2.75 1.63 11.96
CA TYR A 9 -4.01 2.29 11.55
C TYR A 9 -4.87 1.44 10.61
N VAL A 10 -4.52 0.19 10.32
CA VAL A 10 -5.20 -0.63 9.31
C VAL A 10 -6.69 -0.79 9.54
N ASN A 11 -7.09 -0.95 10.80
CA ASN A 11 -8.48 -1.17 11.19
C ASN A 11 -9.19 0.11 11.68
N ASP A 12 -8.48 1.24 11.70
CA ASP A 12 -9.01 2.53 12.10
C ASP A 12 -9.08 3.50 10.90
N ASN A 13 -10.19 3.44 10.17
CA ASN A 13 -10.39 4.33 9.02
C ASN A 13 -10.44 5.81 9.43
N ALA A 14 -11.04 6.11 10.59
CA ALA A 14 -11.13 7.49 11.07
C ALA A 14 -9.77 8.04 11.48
N GLY A 15 -8.94 7.22 12.14
CA GLY A 15 -7.56 7.57 12.48
C GLY A 15 -6.69 7.77 11.24
N GLN A 16 -6.84 6.90 10.23
CA GLN A 16 -6.13 7.07 8.94
C GLN A 16 -6.48 8.37 8.24
N GLU A 17 -7.77 8.72 8.16
CA GLU A 17 -8.22 9.97 7.54
C GLU A 17 -7.69 11.19 8.32
N LYS A 18 -7.73 11.16 9.65
CA LYS A 18 -7.15 12.22 10.49
C LYS A 18 -5.65 12.36 10.26
N LEU A 19 -4.91 11.25 10.20
CA LEU A 19 -3.46 11.27 9.93
C LEU A 19 -3.17 11.86 8.54
N LYS A 20 -3.91 11.44 7.51
CA LYS A 20 -3.78 11.97 6.16
C LYS A 20 -4.05 13.47 6.09
N ASN A 21 -5.06 13.95 6.81
CA ASN A 21 -5.38 15.37 6.90
C ASN A 21 -4.28 16.14 7.60
N LEU A 22 -3.78 15.67 8.75
CA LEU A 22 -2.67 16.28 9.47
C LEU A 22 -1.38 16.38 8.64
N ILE A 23 -1.14 15.44 7.73
CA ILE A 23 0.03 15.45 6.83
C ILE A 23 -0.15 16.48 5.71
N THR A 24 -1.37 16.69 5.22
CA THR A 24 -1.63 17.47 3.99
C THR A 24 -2.15 18.86 4.22
N GLU A 25 -2.90 19.08 5.30
CA GLU A 25 -3.50 20.38 5.57
C GLU A 25 -2.43 21.43 5.97
N PRO A 26 -2.41 22.59 5.33
CA PRO A 26 -1.47 23.66 5.66
C PRO A 26 -1.80 24.34 7.00
N TYR A 27 -3.03 24.17 7.47
CA TYR A 27 -3.52 24.76 8.71
C TYR A 27 -4.21 23.73 9.56
N ILE A 28 -4.12 23.86 10.88
CA ILE A 28 -4.85 23.04 11.84
C ILE A 28 -5.60 23.95 12.83
N ASN A 29 -6.77 23.50 13.26
CA ASN A 29 -7.50 24.14 14.32
C ASN A 29 -7.07 23.54 15.66
N VAL A 30 -6.60 24.40 16.54
CA VAL A 30 -6.22 24.04 17.90
C VAL A 30 -7.27 24.59 18.85
N GLU A 31 -7.89 23.71 19.60
CA GLU A 31 -8.86 24.07 20.64
C GLU A 31 -8.31 23.66 22.00
N ALA A 32 -7.98 24.65 22.82
CA ALA A 32 -7.61 24.41 24.19
C ALA A 32 -8.86 24.51 25.08
N LYS A 33 -8.88 23.73 26.16
CA LYS A 33 -10.00 23.74 27.11
C LYS A 33 -10.33 25.17 27.56
N HIS A 34 -11.59 25.58 27.42
CA HIS A 34 -12.10 26.92 27.78
C HIS A 34 -11.51 28.08 26.94
N GLN A 35 -10.97 27.82 25.77
CA GLN A 35 -10.51 28.87 24.86
C GLN A 35 -11.22 28.78 23.51
N MET A 36 -11.25 29.91 22.79
CA MET A 36 -11.76 29.93 21.43
C MET A 36 -10.81 29.13 20.50
N PRO A 37 -11.35 28.33 19.58
CA PRO A 37 -10.54 27.64 18.56
C PRO A 37 -9.69 28.65 17.79
N ARG A 38 -8.42 28.32 17.57
CA ARG A 38 -7.51 29.13 16.75
C ARG A 38 -6.89 28.29 15.63
N THR A 39 -6.81 28.86 14.45
CA THR A 39 -6.14 28.27 13.31
C THR A 39 -4.64 28.60 13.36
N VAL A 40 -3.81 27.58 13.25
CA VAL A 40 -2.34 27.72 13.22
C VAL A 40 -1.75 26.98 12.02
N ASN A 41 -0.57 27.40 11.55
CA ASN A 41 0.15 26.71 10.48
C ASN A 41 0.52 25.28 10.90
N SER A 42 0.27 24.33 10.03
CA SER A 42 0.67 22.92 10.22
C SER A 42 2.12 22.75 9.78
N LEU A 43 3.01 22.57 10.76
CA LEU A 43 4.44 22.29 10.53
C LEU A 43 4.82 20.85 10.89
N HIS A 44 3.82 19.99 11.03
CA HIS A 44 4.01 18.60 11.45
C HIS A 44 4.79 17.79 10.40
N ARG A 45 5.68 16.94 10.89
CA ARG A 45 6.35 15.88 10.13
C ARG A 45 6.27 14.64 10.98
N PHE A 46 5.78 13.55 10.37
CA PHE A 46 5.53 12.30 11.07
C PHE A 46 6.58 11.27 10.74
N PHE A 47 7.10 10.59 11.77
CA PHE A 47 7.82 9.34 11.66
C PHE A 47 6.97 8.25 12.30
N LEU A 48 6.86 7.13 11.64
CA LEU A 48 6.13 5.97 12.13
C LEU A 48 7.10 4.79 12.14
N ALA A 49 7.35 4.23 13.31
CA ALA A 49 8.09 3.00 13.50
C ALA A 49 7.12 1.89 13.92
N THR A 50 7.21 0.73 13.28
CA THR A 50 6.31 -0.38 13.57
C THR A 50 6.92 -1.71 13.13
N ASN A 51 6.63 -2.77 13.89
CA ASN A 51 6.94 -4.15 13.55
C ASN A 51 5.80 -4.84 12.79
N HIS A 52 4.67 -4.15 12.62
CA HIS A 52 3.53 -4.70 11.89
C HIS A 52 3.78 -4.67 10.39
N GLU A 53 3.58 -5.80 9.76
CA GLU A 53 3.72 -5.94 8.30
C GLU A 53 2.68 -5.15 7.51
N HIS A 54 1.46 -5.01 8.03
CA HIS A 54 0.40 -4.16 7.47
C HIS A 54 0.01 -3.10 8.48
N PHE A 55 0.54 -1.90 8.33
CA PHE A 55 0.38 -0.81 9.31
C PHE A 55 -0.49 0.34 8.81
N LEU A 56 -0.63 0.52 7.49
CA LEU A 56 -1.40 1.60 6.89
C LEU A 56 -1.98 1.18 5.54
N ARG A 57 -3.26 1.48 5.30
CA ARG A 57 -3.87 1.32 3.98
C ARG A 57 -3.39 2.41 3.05
N THR A 58 -2.89 2.01 1.90
CA THR A 58 -2.34 2.93 0.91
C THR A 58 -2.71 2.50 -0.52
N SER A 59 -2.58 3.42 -1.46
CA SER A 59 -2.76 3.20 -2.89
C SER A 59 -1.51 3.61 -3.66
N LYS A 60 -1.43 3.27 -4.95
CA LYS A 60 -0.34 3.67 -5.83
C LYS A 60 -0.10 5.20 -5.83
N ASP A 61 -1.19 5.95 -5.81
CA ASP A 61 -1.16 7.42 -5.93
C ASP A 61 -0.98 8.12 -4.59
N ASP A 62 -0.88 7.36 -3.49
CA ASP A 62 -0.64 7.94 -2.17
C ASP A 62 0.81 8.41 -2.06
N ARG A 63 1.00 9.73 -2.18
CA ARG A 63 2.29 10.41 -2.12
C ARG A 63 2.75 10.78 -0.71
N ARG A 64 1.94 10.47 0.31
CA ARG A 64 2.19 10.86 1.70
C ARG A 64 3.13 9.91 2.42
N LEU A 65 3.13 8.64 2.01
CA LEU A 65 3.88 7.59 2.66
C LEU A 65 5.21 7.32 1.95
N PHE A 66 6.31 7.45 2.69
CA PHE A 66 7.61 6.93 2.31
C PHE A 66 8.03 5.88 3.32
N ALA A 67 7.90 4.61 2.97
CA ALA A 67 8.20 3.49 3.84
C ALA A 67 9.51 2.81 3.44
N VAL A 68 10.37 2.54 4.43
CA VAL A 68 11.66 1.88 4.23
C VAL A 68 11.80 0.70 5.19
N PRO A 69 12.38 -0.43 4.75
CA PRO A 69 12.70 -1.53 5.64
C PRO A 69 13.92 -1.16 6.50
N ILE A 70 13.87 -1.50 7.76
CA ILE A 70 15.04 -1.44 8.63
C ILE A 70 15.70 -2.82 8.60
N SER A 71 16.99 -2.83 8.27
CA SER A 71 17.76 -4.06 8.21
C SER A 71 17.97 -4.65 9.62
N SER A 72 17.85 -5.97 9.74
CA SER A 72 18.15 -6.70 10.97
C SER A 72 19.65 -6.99 11.17
N CYS A 73 20.53 -6.53 10.25
CA CYS A 73 21.97 -6.83 10.31
C CYS A 73 22.67 -6.34 11.58
N ARG A 74 22.09 -5.40 12.30
CA ARG A 74 22.57 -4.90 13.60
C ARG A 74 21.69 -5.35 14.78
N GLN A 75 20.79 -6.29 14.56
CA GLN A 75 19.99 -6.84 15.65
C GLN A 75 20.92 -7.49 16.70
N ASN A 76 20.74 -7.11 17.99
CA ASN A 76 21.56 -7.55 19.11
C ASN A 76 23.05 -7.09 19.07
N ASP A 77 23.41 -6.15 18.20
CA ASP A 77 24.74 -5.56 18.16
C ASP A 77 24.88 -4.47 19.24
N HIS A 78 25.00 -4.90 20.49
CA HIS A 78 25.11 -4.00 21.65
C HIS A 78 26.29 -3.04 21.55
N GLN A 79 27.39 -3.46 20.92
CA GLN A 79 28.56 -2.60 20.74
C GLN A 79 28.24 -1.42 19.84
N CYS A 80 27.59 -1.66 18.70
CA CYS A 80 27.18 -0.63 17.77
C CYS A 80 26.19 0.35 18.42
N PHE A 81 25.21 -0.16 19.17
CA PHE A 81 24.21 0.70 19.82
C PHE A 81 24.81 1.50 20.97
N ASN A 82 25.74 0.95 21.75
CA ASN A 82 26.46 1.72 22.78
C ASN A 82 27.27 2.87 22.17
N GLN A 83 28.00 2.61 21.07
CA GLN A 83 28.71 3.67 20.35
C GLN A 83 27.76 4.75 19.83
N LEU A 84 26.59 4.38 19.33
CA LEU A 84 25.58 5.34 18.88
C LEU A 84 25.08 6.19 20.05
N MET A 85 24.82 5.59 21.21
CA MET A 85 24.42 6.31 22.43
C MET A 85 25.49 7.27 22.91
N ASP A 86 26.77 6.88 22.86
CA ASP A 86 27.90 7.74 23.21
C ASP A 86 27.96 8.98 22.28
N ILE A 87 27.76 8.78 20.97
CA ILE A 87 27.66 9.88 20.00
C ILE A 87 26.49 10.80 20.30
N MET A 88 25.32 10.25 20.62
CA MET A 88 24.13 11.02 20.92
C MET A 88 24.24 11.84 22.22
N ASN A 89 25.02 11.35 23.19
CA ASN A 89 25.30 12.02 24.44
C ASN A 89 26.47 13.02 24.35
N ASN A 90 27.21 13.02 23.24
CA ASN A 90 28.31 13.95 23.01
C ASN A 90 27.80 15.20 22.28
N THR A 91 27.75 16.33 22.96
CA THR A 91 27.22 17.58 22.43
C THR A 91 27.93 18.07 21.16
N ASP A 92 29.26 17.92 21.06
CA ASP A 92 30.03 18.37 19.91
C ASP A 92 29.74 17.52 18.68
N GLN A 93 29.65 16.20 18.84
CA GLN A 93 29.29 15.28 17.75
C GLN A 93 27.86 15.51 17.29
N LEU A 94 26.92 15.71 18.21
CA LEU A 94 25.54 16.04 17.91
C LEU A 94 25.43 17.38 17.16
N ASN A 95 26.15 18.40 17.58
CA ASN A 95 26.22 19.70 16.91
C ASN A 95 26.80 19.56 15.49
N GLY A 96 27.82 18.72 15.30
CA GLY A 96 28.38 18.40 13.98
C GLY A 96 27.33 17.78 13.05
N PHE A 97 26.55 16.82 13.55
CA PHE A 97 25.43 16.22 12.81
C PHE A 97 24.35 17.24 12.45
N VAL A 98 23.94 18.08 13.40
CA VAL A 98 22.96 19.16 13.14
C VAL A 98 23.50 20.15 12.12
N HIS A 99 24.80 20.51 12.17
CA HIS A 99 25.44 21.36 11.18
C HIS A 99 25.40 20.73 9.79
N LEU A 100 25.74 19.45 9.65
CA LEU A 100 25.64 18.69 8.39
C LEU A 100 24.24 18.75 7.80
N LEU A 101 23.19 18.54 8.62
CA LEU A 101 21.81 18.59 8.16
C LEU A 101 21.40 20.00 7.70
N LYS A 102 21.81 21.05 8.43
CA LYS A 102 21.50 22.46 8.10
C LYS A 102 22.21 22.94 6.83
N THR A 103 23.40 22.45 6.58
CA THR A 103 24.23 22.88 5.44
C THR A 103 24.03 22.02 4.19
N LYS A 104 23.33 20.90 4.30
CA LYS A 104 23.05 20.02 3.17
C LYS A 104 22.28 20.78 2.09
N ASN A 105 22.84 20.78 0.86
CA ASN A 105 22.15 21.36 -0.27
C ASN A 105 20.92 20.51 -0.65
N ILE A 106 19.74 21.11 -0.55
CA ILE A 106 18.46 20.48 -0.91
C ILE A 106 17.70 21.27 -1.98
N ARG A 107 18.39 22.18 -2.72
CA ARG A 107 17.74 23.05 -3.73
C ARG A 107 17.03 22.26 -4.81
N ASP A 108 17.63 21.14 -5.24
CA ASP A 108 17.09 20.28 -6.30
C ASP A 108 16.21 19.15 -5.74
N PHE A 109 16.01 19.11 -4.43
CA PHE A 109 15.19 18.08 -3.80
C PHE A 109 13.70 18.36 -3.98
N ASN A 110 13.01 17.51 -4.73
CA ASN A 110 11.59 17.60 -4.93
C ASN A 110 10.84 16.65 -3.98
N VAL A 111 10.23 17.19 -2.94
CA VAL A 111 9.46 16.42 -1.93
C VAL A 111 8.25 15.66 -2.52
N ARG A 112 7.81 16.03 -3.73
CA ARG A 112 6.68 15.36 -4.41
C ARG A 112 7.12 14.11 -5.18
N LEU A 113 8.42 13.97 -5.44
CA LEU A 113 9.01 12.81 -6.08
C LEU A 113 9.37 11.76 -5.02
N ARG A 114 8.39 10.98 -4.64
CA ARG A 114 8.58 9.93 -3.66
C ARG A 114 9.27 8.71 -4.29
N PRO A 115 10.35 8.18 -3.68
CA PRO A 115 10.93 6.92 -4.12
C PRO A 115 9.93 5.76 -3.98
N LYS A 116 9.88 4.89 -4.98
CA LYS A 116 9.08 3.67 -4.94
C LYS A 116 9.83 2.60 -4.16
N THR A 117 9.26 2.12 -3.07
CA THR A 117 9.89 1.09 -2.22
C THR A 117 9.12 -0.21 -2.25
N GLN A 118 9.79 -1.33 -1.98
CA GLN A 118 9.17 -2.65 -1.90
C GLN A 118 8.09 -2.70 -0.82
N ILE A 119 8.35 -2.10 0.34
CA ILE A 119 7.38 -2.05 1.44
C ILE A 119 6.11 -1.31 1.02
N HIS A 120 6.23 -0.21 0.29
CA HIS A 120 5.04 0.50 -0.18
C HIS A 120 4.20 -0.37 -1.13
N ALA A 121 4.84 -1.10 -2.05
CA ALA A 121 4.15 -2.06 -2.93
C ALA A 121 3.43 -3.15 -2.12
N MET A 122 4.10 -3.72 -1.12
CA MET A 122 3.49 -4.70 -0.22
C MET A 122 2.30 -4.11 0.57
N GLN A 123 2.39 -2.87 1.02
CA GLN A 123 1.24 -2.20 1.67
C GLN A 123 0.05 -2.05 0.72
N ILE A 124 0.27 -1.73 -0.56
CA ILE A 124 -0.80 -1.68 -1.57
C ILE A 124 -1.47 -3.05 -1.70
N ILE A 125 -0.68 -4.10 -1.91
CA ILE A 125 -1.19 -5.48 -2.06
C ILE A 125 -2.00 -5.92 -0.82
N ARG A 126 -1.48 -5.65 0.37
CA ARG A 126 -2.15 -5.97 1.64
C ARG A 126 -3.41 -5.12 1.88
N SER A 127 -3.51 -3.98 1.23
CA SER A 127 -4.68 -3.11 1.29
C SER A 127 -5.80 -3.53 0.34
N LEU A 128 -5.55 -4.45 -0.60
CA LEU A 128 -6.57 -4.99 -1.48
C LEU A 128 -7.62 -5.77 -0.67
N GLN A 129 -8.88 -5.59 -1.05
CA GLN A 129 -10.02 -6.23 -0.38
C GLN A 129 -11.02 -6.79 -1.41
N GLY A 130 -11.82 -7.75 -0.98
CA GLY A 130 -12.90 -8.32 -1.80
C GLY A 130 -12.38 -8.84 -3.14
N ILE A 131 -13.04 -8.43 -4.23
CA ILE A 131 -12.73 -8.89 -5.59
C ILE A 131 -11.31 -8.51 -6.01
N ASP A 132 -10.82 -7.31 -5.66
CA ASP A 132 -9.45 -6.90 -5.99
C ASP A 132 -8.41 -7.83 -5.34
N ARG A 133 -8.63 -8.25 -4.10
CA ARG A 133 -7.77 -9.22 -3.41
C ARG A 133 -7.80 -10.57 -4.09
N TRP A 134 -8.98 -11.05 -4.46
CA TRP A 134 -9.16 -12.31 -5.18
C TRP A 134 -8.48 -12.28 -6.56
N VAL A 135 -8.56 -11.18 -7.32
CA VAL A 135 -7.85 -11.05 -8.59
C VAL A 135 -6.34 -11.15 -8.38
N TYR A 136 -5.79 -10.51 -7.34
CA TYR A 136 -4.38 -10.67 -7.00
C TYR A 136 -4.02 -12.16 -6.72
N GLU A 137 -4.86 -12.87 -5.99
CA GLU A 137 -4.61 -14.28 -5.65
C GLU A 137 -4.68 -15.21 -6.89
N ILE A 138 -5.58 -14.91 -7.83
CA ILE A 138 -5.60 -15.57 -9.15
C ILE A 138 -4.26 -15.35 -9.88
N LEU A 139 -3.79 -14.10 -9.92
CA LEU A 139 -2.52 -13.77 -10.56
C LEU A 139 -1.35 -14.48 -9.87
N ASN A 140 -1.39 -14.60 -8.56
CA ASN A 140 -0.35 -15.26 -7.78
C ASN A 140 -0.34 -16.77 -7.99
N THR A 141 -1.51 -17.41 -7.92
CA THR A 141 -1.65 -18.88 -8.02
C THR A 141 -1.71 -19.39 -9.45
N LYS A 142 -1.91 -18.53 -10.46
CA LYS A 142 -2.21 -18.86 -11.85
C LYS A 142 -3.45 -19.75 -12.00
N LYS A 143 -4.43 -19.63 -11.10
CA LYS A 143 -5.62 -20.48 -11.10
C LYS A 143 -6.89 -19.67 -10.94
N ILE A 144 -7.91 -20.02 -11.73
CA ILE A 144 -9.27 -19.52 -11.58
C ILE A 144 -10.17 -20.72 -11.32
N GLY A 145 -10.55 -20.94 -10.06
CA GLY A 145 -11.17 -22.18 -9.62
C GLY A 145 -10.26 -23.38 -9.90
N SER A 146 -10.70 -24.34 -10.68
CA SER A 146 -9.92 -25.51 -11.09
C SER A 146 -9.11 -25.31 -12.39
N THR A 147 -9.29 -24.18 -13.08
CA THR A 147 -8.65 -23.90 -14.36
C THR A 147 -7.29 -23.26 -14.16
N ASN A 148 -6.23 -23.83 -14.74
CA ASN A 148 -4.92 -23.18 -14.82
C ASN A 148 -4.97 -22.08 -15.86
N TRP A 149 -4.42 -20.91 -15.50
CA TRP A 149 -4.31 -19.76 -16.38
C TRP A 149 -2.85 -19.54 -16.77
N GLU A 150 -2.50 -19.91 -17.96
CA GLU A 150 -1.19 -19.63 -18.56
C GLU A 150 -1.36 -18.79 -19.83
N ASP A 151 -2.15 -19.28 -20.78
CA ASP A 151 -2.41 -18.65 -22.06
C ASP A 151 -3.70 -17.83 -22.09
N ASN A 152 -3.91 -17.16 -23.22
CA ASN A 152 -5.16 -16.43 -23.46
C ASN A 152 -6.34 -17.40 -23.49
N PHE A 153 -7.40 -17.09 -22.76
CA PHE A 153 -8.62 -17.87 -22.83
C PHE A 153 -9.86 -17.04 -22.48
N PHE A 154 -11.01 -17.53 -22.91
CA PHE A 154 -12.30 -16.94 -22.55
C PHE A 154 -12.83 -17.53 -21.26
N ILE A 155 -13.32 -16.66 -20.35
CA ILE A 155 -14.04 -17.08 -19.16
C ILE A 155 -15.34 -16.27 -19.02
N SER A 156 -16.44 -16.94 -18.68
CA SER A 156 -17.71 -16.25 -18.52
C SER A 156 -17.78 -15.48 -17.19
N LEU A 157 -18.58 -14.40 -17.15
CA LEU A 157 -18.86 -13.66 -15.91
C LEU A 157 -19.53 -14.54 -14.84
N ASN A 158 -20.32 -15.53 -15.27
CA ASN A 158 -20.97 -16.44 -14.34
C ASN A 158 -19.94 -17.37 -13.69
N ASP A 159 -18.96 -17.88 -14.45
CA ASP A 159 -17.89 -18.71 -13.91
C ASP A 159 -16.99 -17.90 -12.98
N LEU A 160 -16.61 -16.68 -13.36
CA LEU A 160 -15.87 -15.77 -12.49
C LEU A 160 -16.61 -15.49 -11.18
N LYS A 161 -17.90 -15.22 -11.26
CA LYS A 161 -18.75 -14.99 -10.08
C LYS A 161 -18.87 -16.23 -9.21
N TYR A 162 -18.97 -17.39 -9.82
CA TYR A 162 -18.99 -18.68 -9.11
C TYR A 162 -17.64 -18.90 -8.38
N CYS A 163 -16.52 -18.77 -9.08
CA CYS A 163 -15.17 -18.95 -8.50
C CYS A 163 -14.90 -17.96 -7.37
N TYR A 164 -15.32 -16.70 -7.53
CA TYR A 164 -15.18 -15.74 -6.43
C TYR A 164 -16.02 -16.09 -5.21
N LYS A 165 -17.24 -16.57 -5.40
CA LYS A 165 -18.10 -17.02 -4.29
C LYS A 165 -17.53 -18.23 -3.56
N GLU A 166 -16.96 -19.18 -4.29
CA GLU A 166 -16.28 -20.35 -3.70
C GLU A 166 -15.06 -19.94 -2.88
N HIS A 167 -14.33 -18.92 -3.34
CA HIS A 167 -13.15 -18.39 -2.66
C HIS A 167 -13.49 -17.60 -1.38
N ASP A 168 -14.52 -16.77 -1.41
CA ASP A 168 -14.90 -15.91 -0.29
C ASP A 168 -16.21 -16.37 0.36
N TYR A 169 -16.09 -17.30 1.35
CA TYR A 169 -17.24 -17.81 2.09
C TYR A 169 -18.02 -16.70 2.83
N GLN A 170 -17.38 -15.63 3.23
CA GLN A 170 -18.04 -14.48 3.87
C GLN A 170 -18.86 -13.68 2.84
N ALA A 171 -18.39 -13.56 1.60
CA ALA A 171 -19.11 -12.90 0.52
C ALA A 171 -20.39 -13.69 0.14
N GLN A 172 -20.38 -15.02 0.30
CA GLN A 172 -21.56 -15.84 0.04
C GLN A 172 -22.74 -15.46 0.95
N LYS A 173 -22.46 -15.07 2.18
CA LYS A 173 -23.47 -14.96 3.24
C LYS A 173 -24.16 -13.58 3.30
N TYR A 174 -23.45 -12.50 2.91
CA TYR A 174 -23.87 -11.14 3.26
C TYR A 174 -23.92 -10.12 2.13
N LYS A 175 -23.45 -10.44 0.92
CA LYS A 175 -23.41 -9.46 -0.17
C LYS A 175 -23.79 -10.04 -1.53
N THR A 176 -24.79 -9.45 -2.16
CA THR A 176 -25.10 -9.73 -3.57
C THR A 176 -24.01 -9.14 -4.45
N ILE A 177 -23.16 -9.98 -5.03
CA ILE A 177 -22.11 -9.58 -5.97
C ILE A 177 -22.76 -9.30 -7.31
N GLN A 178 -22.56 -8.10 -7.83
CA GLN A 178 -23.01 -7.73 -9.18
C GLN A 178 -21.92 -8.06 -10.21
N ASN A 179 -22.34 -8.29 -11.46
CA ASN A 179 -21.39 -8.53 -12.54
C ASN A 179 -20.48 -7.32 -12.78
N GLU A 180 -20.99 -6.11 -12.55
CA GLU A 180 -20.27 -4.86 -12.66
C GLU A 180 -19.14 -4.71 -11.67
N ASP A 181 -19.26 -5.28 -10.46
CA ASP A 181 -18.18 -5.28 -9.45
C ASP A 181 -16.98 -6.09 -9.97
N ILE A 182 -17.24 -7.28 -10.53
CA ILE A 182 -16.19 -8.15 -11.10
C ILE A 182 -15.56 -7.49 -12.33
N LYS A 183 -16.37 -6.91 -13.22
CA LYS A 183 -15.88 -6.20 -14.41
C LYS A 183 -14.97 -5.02 -14.01
N SER A 184 -15.42 -4.24 -13.07
CA SER A 184 -14.66 -3.07 -12.58
C SER A 184 -13.29 -3.49 -12.04
N SER A 185 -13.22 -4.55 -11.23
CA SER A 185 -11.97 -5.05 -10.68
C SER A 185 -11.04 -5.64 -11.76
N ILE A 186 -11.58 -6.43 -12.70
CA ILE A 186 -10.78 -7.00 -13.80
C ILE A 186 -10.25 -5.88 -14.69
N ASN A 187 -11.10 -4.99 -15.19
CA ASN A 187 -10.69 -3.88 -16.05
C ASN A 187 -9.67 -2.95 -15.37
N LYS A 188 -9.79 -2.77 -14.06
CA LYS A 188 -8.85 -1.97 -13.26
C LYS A 188 -7.50 -2.64 -13.10
N LEU A 189 -7.46 -3.96 -12.85
CA LEU A 189 -6.24 -4.68 -12.47
C LEU A 189 -5.59 -5.40 -13.65
N ILE A 190 -6.35 -5.67 -14.71
CA ILE A 190 -5.90 -6.33 -15.94
C ILE A 190 -6.47 -5.56 -17.14
N PRO A 191 -5.94 -4.38 -17.46
CA PRO A 191 -6.48 -3.52 -18.51
C PRO A 191 -6.55 -4.15 -19.92
N SER A 192 -5.69 -5.15 -20.21
CA SER A 192 -5.70 -5.89 -21.49
C SER A 192 -6.79 -6.95 -21.57
N ALA A 193 -7.49 -7.26 -20.46
CA ALA A 193 -8.63 -8.15 -20.49
C ALA A 193 -9.78 -7.51 -21.29
N GLN A 194 -10.25 -8.20 -22.34
CA GLN A 194 -11.27 -7.67 -23.23
C GLN A 194 -12.64 -8.25 -22.92
N GLU A 195 -13.63 -7.41 -22.66
CA GLU A 195 -15.01 -7.88 -22.57
C GLU A 195 -15.42 -8.52 -23.90
N HIS A 196 -15.95 -9.73 -23.83
CA HIS A 196 -16.39 -10.49 -24.99
C HIS A 196 -17.77 -11.13 -24.73
N ARG A 197 -18.57 -11.18 -25.79
CA ARG A 197 -19.87 -11.83 -25.80
C ARG A 197 -19.86 -12.96 -26.82
N THR A 198 -20.07 -14.18 -26.34
CA THR A 198 -20.36 -15.34 -27.18
C THR A 198 -21.84 -15.44 -27.47
N ALA A 199 -22.27 -16.42 -28.25
CA ALA A 199 -23.69 -16.68 -28.51
C ALA A 199 -24.48 -16.99 -27.22
N THR A 200 -23.82 -17.56 -26.19
CA THR A 200 -24.47 -18.09 -24.99
C THR A 200 -24.10 -17.32 -23.71
N SER A 201 -22.99 -16.59 -23.68
CA SER A 201 -22.47 -15.98 -22.46
C SER A 201 -21.75 -14.66 -22.69
N ARG A 202 -21.64 -13.84 -21.62
CA ARG A 202 -20.78 -12.65 -21.55
C ARG A 202 -19.62 -12.95 -20.62
N GLY A 203 -18.43 -12.48 -20.93
CA GLY A 203 -17.23 -12.72 -20.13
C GLY A 203 -16.05 -11.88 -20.58
N PHE A 204 -14.87 -12.39 -20.33
CA PHE A 204 -13.60 -11.79 -20.69
C PHE A 204 -12.73 -12.76 -21.49
N ASN A 205 -12.09 -12.25 -22.53
CA ASN A 205 -10.87 -12.83 -23.07
C ASN A 205 -9.71 -12.34 -22.21
N LEU A 206 -9.22 -13.19 -21.33
CA LEU A 206 -8.06 -12.89 -20.50
C LEU A 206 -6.78 -13.03 -21.33
N PRO A 207 -5.79 -12.15 -21.12
CA PRO A 207 -4.50 -12.22 -21.79
C PRO A 207 -3.65 -13.38 -21.23
N HIS A 208 -2.48 -13.62 -21.83
CA HIS A 208 -1.46 -14.48 -21.23
C HIS A 208 -1.11 -13.97 -19.80
N ILE A 209 -0.93 -14.90 -18.87
CA ILE A 209 -0.74 -14.60 -17.43
C ILE A 209 0.41 -13.62 -17.17
N ASN A 210 1.52 -13.72 -17.92
CA ASN A 210 2.65 -12.81 -17.73
C ASN A 210 2.30 -11.37 -18.10
N LEU A 211 1.44 -11.14 -19.11
CA LEU A 211 0.97 -9.81 -19.43
C LEU A 211 0.10 -9.26 -18.31
N ALA A 212 -0.85 -10.05 -17.81
CA ALA A 212 -1.71 -9.66 -16.69
C ALA A 212 -0.90 -9.33 -15.41
N ARG A 213 0.14 -10.11 -15.11
CA ARG A 213 1.07 -9.86 -13.99
C ARG A 213 1.84 -8.55 -14.18
N ASN A 214 2.39 -8.31 -15.37
CA ASN A 214 3.11 -7.06 -15.68
C ASN A 214 2.21 -5.83 -15.56
N GLU A 215 0.95 -5.93 -15.98
CA GLU A 215 -0.04 -4.85 -15.83
C GLU A 215 -0.34 -4.57 -14.37
N PHE A 216 -0.55 -5.62 -13.59
CA PHE A 216 -0.75 -5.50 -12.14
C PHE A 216 0.46 -4.87 -11.44
N GLU A 217 1.68 -5.30 -11.78
CA GLU A 217 2.92 -4.68 -11.30
C GLU A 217 3.02 -3.19 -11.66
N GLY A 218 2.59 -2.83 -12.86
CA GLY A 218 2.46 -1.45 -13.29
C GLY A 218 1.50 -0.65 -12.40
N ILE A 219 0.41 -1.27 -11.94
CA ILE A 219 -0.57 -0.65 -11.03
C ILE A 219 -0.01 -0.51 -9.62
N VAL A 220 0.67 -1.53 -9.11
CA VAL A 220 1.32 -1.49 -7.78
C VAL A 220 2.55 -0.58 -7.82
N GLY A 221 3.19 -0.44 -8.98
CA GLY A 221 4.35 0.43 -9.21
C GLY A 221 5.69 -0.21 -8.87
N LYS A 222 5.74 -1.54 -8.72
CA LYS A 222 6.94 -2.32 -8.42
C LYS A 222 6.78 -3.75 -8.91
N THR A 223 7.87 -4.37 -9.34
CA THR A 223 7.93 -5.80 -9.66
C THR A 223 7.63 -6.65 -8.42
N ILE A 224 6.84 -7.69 -8.59
CA ILE A 224 6.42 -8.63 -7.56
C ILE A 224 7.14 -9.96 -7.80
N ASP A 225 7.60 -10.57 -6.74
CA ASP A 225 8.08 -11.95 -6.80
C ASP A 225 6.87 -12.89 -6.65
N TRP A 226 6.41 -13.41 -7.80
CA TRP A 226 5.21 -14.23 -7.89
C TRP A 226 5.41 -15.69 -7.48
N GLU A 227 6.67 -16.10 -7.22
CA GLU A 227 7.01 -17.50 -6.96
C GLU A 227 7.18 -17.81 -5.46
N ILE A 228 7.14 -16.78 -4.62
CA ILE A 228 7.27 -16.95 -3.15
C ILE A 228 5.88 -17.00 -2.53
N THR A 229 5.29 -18.19 -2.53
CA THR A 229 4.21 -18.57 -1.60
C THR A 229 4.37 -20.02 -1.19
#